data_119aff560555a7b2b7be6a3ae3b84211
#
_entry.id   119aff560555a7b2b7be6a3ae3b84211
#
_cell.length_a   1.000
_cell.length_b   1.000
_cell.length_c   1.000
_cell.angle_alpha   90.00
_cell.angle_beta   90.00
_cell.angle_gamma   90.00
#
_symmetry.space_group_name_H-M   'P 1'
#
loop_
_entity.id
_entity.type
_entity.pdbx_description
1 polymer ?
#
loop_
_entity_poly.entity_id
_entity_poly.type
_entity_poly.pdbx_seq_one_letter_code
_entity_poly.pdbx_strand_id
1 'polypeptide(L)'
;IDIHNGKVKQIVGGSLMDTGNRATENFVAQQTAAYFAGLYQSKKLVGGHIILLNPVSSEFYEQTKHQAMEALKTYPGGLQIGGGITPENAGEYLEAGASHVIVTSYVFKDGVLHYERLRKMEQAVSKKHLVLDLSCRKRDGSYYIVTDRWQKYTDVVLNEQTIAELSS
;
A
#
# COMPACT_ATOMS: atom_id res chain seq x y z
N ILE A 1 -3.23 9.11 -0.31
CA ILE A 1 -2.30 9.99 0.47
C ILE A 1 -0.94 9.30 0.49
N ASP A 2 -0.04 9.69 -0.42
CA ASP A 2 1.30 9.11 -0.48
C ASP A 2 2.21 9.87 0.48
N ILE A 3 2.91 9.15 1.34
CA ILE A 3 3.79 9.74 2.35
C ILE A 3 5.23 9.27 2.10
N HIS A 4 6.12 10.24 1.87
CA HIS A 4 7.53 10.01 1.63
C HIS A 4 8.37 11.02 2.41
N ASN A 5 9.37 10.54 3.15
CA ASN A 5 10.24 11.34 4.00
C ASN A 5 9.45 12.26 4.97
N GLY A 6 8.42 11.69 5.61
CA GLY A 6 7.57 12.38 6.59
C GLY A 6 6.62 13.44 6.02
N LYS A 7 6.47 13.53 4.69
CA LYS A 7 5.61 14.53 4.02
C LYS A 7 4.65 13.87 3.03
N VAL A 8 3.47 14.46 2.89
CA VAL A 8 2.54 14.08 1.83
C VAL A 8 3.06 14.61 0.51
N LYS A 9 3.15 13.74 -0.50
CA LYS A 9 3.74 14.04 -1.80
C LYS A 9 2.95 13.40 -2.93
N GLN A 10 3.05 14.00 -4.11
CA GLN A 10 2.78 13.32 -5.37
C GLN A 10 4.12 13.07 -6.05
N ILE A 11 4.47 11.82 -6.24
CA ILE A 11 5.71 11.41 -6.90
C ILE A 11 5.45 10.89 -8.31
N VAL A 12 6.46 10.98 -9.18
CA VAL A 12 6.39 10.36 -10.51
C VAL A 12 6.51 8.85 -10.34
N GLY A 13 5.54 8.10 -10.84
CA GLY A 13 5.55 6.63 -10.80
C GLY A 13 6.83 6.05 -11.40
N GLY A 14 7.44 5.09 -10.72
CA GLY A 14 8.71 4.46 -11.12
C GLY A 14 9.97 5.27 -10.78
N SER A 15 9.86 6.49 -10.24
CA SER A 15 11.02 7.30 -9.84
C SER A 15 11.49 7.03 -8.41
N LEU A 16 10.72 6.31 -7.62
CA LEU A 16 11.04 6.01 -6.22
C LEU A 16 12.25 5.07 -6.15
N MET A 17 13.29 5.53 -5.46
CA MET A 17 14.52 4.76 -5.21
C MET A 17 14.75 4.62 -3.72
N ASP A 18 14.96 3.38 -3.23
CA ASP A 18 15.27 3.13 -1.82
C ASP A 18 16.64 3.67 -1.44
N THR A 19 17.59 3.59 -2.37
CA THR A 19 18.94 4.14 -2.14
C THR A 19 18.88 5.67 -2.13
N GLY A 20 19.19 6.24 -0.97
CA GLY A 20 19.20 7.69 -0.75
C GLY A 20 17.80 8.31 -0.58
N ASN A 21 16.75 7.51 -0.37
CA ASN A 21 15.39 8.00 -0.14
C ASN A 21 14.92 9.05 -1.17
N ARG A 22 15.21 8.81 -2.45
CA ARG A 22 14.95 9.76 -3.54
C ARG A 22 13.71 9.38 -4.34
N ALA A 23 12.98 10.40 -4.77
CA ALA A 23 11.91 10.30 -5.74
C ALA A 23 11.84 11.59 -6.56
N THR A 24 11.38 11.51 -7.82
CA THR A 24 11.02 12.71 -8.58
C THR A 24 9.66 13.18 -8.11
N GLU A 25 9.59 14.37 -7.55
CA GLU A 25 8.40 14.93 -6.92
C GLU A 25 7.70 15.87 -7.89
N ASN A 26 6.39 15.65 -8.12
CA ASN A 26 5.53 16.61 -8.81
C ASN A 26 5.00 17.67 -7.84
N PHE A 27 4.76 17.26 -6.59
CA PHE A 27 4.18 18.11 -5.59
C PHE A 27 4.56 17.63 -4.19
N VAL A 28 4.86 18.58 -3.31
CA VAL A 28 5.09 18.35 -1.88
C VAL A 28 4.11 19.21 -1.10
N ALA A 29 3.21 18.60 -0.35
CA ALA A 29 2.24 19.30 0.46
C ALA A 29 2.90 19.98 1.67
N GLN A 30 2.39 21.15 2.03
CA GLN A 30 2.72 21.79 3.31
C GLN A 30 1.84 21.25 4.44
N GLN A 31 0.65 20.73 4.10
CA GLN A 31 -0.30 20.15 5.03
C GLN A 31 0.11 18.71 5.40
N THR A 32 -0.33 18.30 6.60
CA THR A 32 -0.11 16.96 7.13
C THR A 32 -1.04 15.92 6.49
N ALA A 33 -0.73 14.64 6.65
CA ALA A 33 -1.63 13.56 6.23
C ALA A 33 -2.97 13.61 6.97
N ALA A 34 -2.99 14.02 8.25
CA ALA A 34 -4.21 14.23 9.03
C ALA A 34 -5.11 15.31 8.43
N TYR A 35 -4.55 16.39 7.89
CA TYR A 35 -5.33 17.40 7.18
C TYR A 35 -6.11 16.82 6.00
N PHE A 36 -5.45 16.00 5.16
CA PHE A 36 -6.11 15.36 4.02
C PHE A 36 -7.13 14.31 4.45
N ALA A 37 -6.85 13.55 5.51
CA ALA A 37 -7.82 12.62 6.11
C ALA A 37 -9.08 13.36 6.59
N GLY A 38 -8.92 14.48 7.28
CA GLY A 38 -10.03 15.36 7.71
C GLY A 38 -10.83 15.92 6.52
N LEU A 39 -10.16 16.26 5.42
CA LEU A 39 -10.82 16.68 4.20
C LEU A 39 -11.68 15.55 3.61
N TYR A 40 -11.16 14.31 3.53
CA TYR A 40 -11.90 13.16 3.05
C TYR A 40 -13.09 12.86 3.97
N GLN A 41 -12.89 12.92 5.29
CA GLN A 41 -13.97 12.75 6.28
C GLN A 41 -15.08 13.79 6.10
N SER A 42 -14.73 15.09 5.95
CA SER A 42 -15.69 16.17 5.77
C SER A 42 -16.55 16.01 4.50
N LYS A 43 -15.98 15.36 3.48
CA LYS A 43 -16.66 15.03 2.21
C LYS A 43 -17.28 13.64 2.19
N LYS A 44 -17.18 12.88 3.29
CA LYS A 44 -17.66 11.50 3.42
C LYS A 44 -17.07 10.55 2.34
N LEU A 45 -15.82 10.78 1.95
CA LEU A 45 -15.11 9.96 0.97
C LEU A 45 -14.47 8.77 1.69
N VAL A 46 -15.07 7.61 1.59
CA VAL A 46 -14.54 6.35 2.13
C VAL A 46 -13.76 5.56 1.06
N GLY A 47 -12.87 4.68 1.52
CA GLY A 47 -12.07 3.84 0.62
C GLY A 47 -10.85 4.54 0.01
N GLY A 48 -10.54 5.77 0.43
CA GLY A 48 -9.24 6.37 0.14
C GLY A 48 -8.12 5.58 0.79
N HIS A 49 -6.88 5.71 0.29
CA HIS A 49 -5.76 4.97 0.86
C HIS A 49 -4.56 5.85 1.20
N ILE A 50 -3.80 5.39 2.16
CA ILE A 50 -2.51 5.94 2.58
C ILE A 50 -1.43 4.96 2.14
N ILE A 51 -0.36 5.43 1.51
CA ILE A 51 0.79 4.60 1.13
C ILE A 51 2.07 5.15 1.77
N LEU A 52 2.72 4.29 2.59
CA LEU A 52 4.04 4.57 3.12
C LEU A 52 5.10 4.22 2.06
N LEU A 53 5.84 5.20 1.59
CA LEU A 53 6.80 5.02 0.50
C LEU A 53 8.25 4.82 0.99
N ASN A 54 8.50 4.96 2.30
CA ASN A 54 9.79 4.65 2.89
C ASN A 54 9.84 3.19 3.36
N PRO A 55 10.89 2.44 3.04
CA PRO A 55 11.11 1.13 3.63
C PRO A 55 11.43 1.26 5.14
N VAL A 56 11.21 0.19 5.91
CA VAL A 56 11.48 0.16 7.36
C VAL A 56 12.95 0.52 7.70
N SER A 57 13.87 0.25 6.80
CA SER A 57 15.30 0.60 6.95
C SER A 57 15.64 2.08 6.72
N SER A 58 14.67 2.89 6.27
CA SER A 58 14.87 4.32 6.04
C SER A 58 14.91 5.10 7.35
N GLU A 59 15.81 6.07 7.44
CA GLU A 59 15.84 7.05 8.54
C GLU A 59 14.56 7.87 8.68
N PHE A 60 13.77 7.99 7.59
CA PHE A 60 12.50 8.71 7.56
C PHE A 60 11.29 7.82 7.87
N TYR A 61 11.47 6.51 8.11
CA TYR A 61 10.37 5.58 8.30
C TYR A 61 9.44 5.99 9.45
N GLU A 62 10.01 6.30 10.61
CA GLU A 62 9.21 6.66 11.78
C GLU A 62 8.40 7.94 11.57
N GLN A 63 8.97 8.94 10.88
CA GLN A 63 8.24 10.17 10.55
C GLN A 63 7.11 9.90 9.57
N THR A 64 7.34 9.04 8.57
CA THR A 64 6.34 8.64 7.57
C THR A 64 5.22 7.85 8.23
N LYS A 65 5.56 6.89 9.10
CA LYS A 65 4.60 6.11 9.88
C LYS A 65 3.77 7.00 10.80
N HIS A 66 4.38 7.95 11.50
CA HIS A 66 3.67 8.88 12.36
C HIS A 66 2.60 9.67 11.60
N GLN A 67 2.92 10.21 10.43
CA GLN A 67 1.95 10.90 9.57
C GLN A 67 0.77 10.00 9.18
N ALA A 68 1.03 8.73 8.85
CA ALA A 68 -0.01 7.77 8.51
C ALA A 68 -0.91 7.46 9.71
N MET A 69 -0.32 7.23 10.89
CA MET A 69 -1.08 6.95 12.12
C MET A 69 -1.99 8.10 12.50
N GLU A 70 -1.54 9.35 12.40
CA GLU A 70 -2.37 10.52 12.67
C GLU A 70 -3.53 10.67 11.66
N ALA A 71 -3.30 10.35 10.38
CA ALA A 71 -4.35 10.35 9.38
C ALA A 71 -5.42 9.27 9.65
N LEU A 72 -5.02 8.06 10.05
CA LEU A 72 -5.94 6.97 10.40
C LEU A 72 -6.79 7.33 11.61
N LYS A 73 -6.19 7.90 12.66
CA LYS A 73 -6.91 8.37 13.85
C LYS A 73 -7.88 9.52 13.54
N THR A 74 -7.55 10.37 12.55
CA THR A 74 -8.40 11.49 12.14
C THR A 74 -9.66 11.01 11.42
N TYR A 75 -9.56 9.94 10.63
CA TYR A 75 -10.71 9.38 9.90
C TYR A 75 -10.82 7.86 10.08
N PRO A 76 -11.19 7.39 11.30
CA PRO A 76 -11.32 5.96 11.57
C PRO A 76 -12.32 5.27 10.64
N GLY A 77 -11.93 4.14 10.08
CA GLY A 77 -12.75 3.35 9.16
C GLY A 77 -12.88 3.93 7.74
N GLY A 78 -12.39 5.14 7.48
CA GLY A 78 -12.52 5.79 6.18
C GLY A 78 -11.39 5.50 5.20
N LEU A 79 -10.21 5.11 5.68
CA LEU A 79 -9.00 4.98 4.90
C LEU A 79 -8.38 3.59 5.00
N GLN A 80 -7.82 3.13 3.90
CA GLN A 80 -6.98 1.93 3.81
C GLN A 80 -5.51 2.34 3.96
N ILE A 81 -4.63 1.40 4.28
CA ILE A 81 -3.20 1.67 4.41
C ILE A 81 -2.34 0.60 3.76
N GLY A 82 -1.30 1.02 3.04
CA GLY A 82 -0.31 0.17 2.40
C GLY A 82 1.11 0.71 2.53
N GLY A 83 2.06 -0.05 1.99
CA GLY A 83 3.48 0.27 2.05
C GLY A 83 4.19 -0.49 3.16
N GLY A 84 4.82 -1.63 2.80
CA GLY A 84 5.56 -2.47 3.74
C GLY A 84 4.70 -3.21 4.77
N ILE A 85 3.44 -3.49 4.45
CA ILE A 85 2.55 -4.22 5.34
C ILE A 85 2.93 -5.70 5.41
N THR A 86 2.98 -6.23 6.64
CA THR A 86 3.27 -7.63 6.97
C THR A 86 2.31 -8.11 8.07
N PRO A 87 2.23 -9.43 8.35
CA PRO A 87 1.41 -9.93 9.46
C PRO A 87 1.75 -9.31 10.82
N GLU A 88 3.02 -8.96 11.02
CA GLU A 88 3.53 -8.45 12.29
C GLU A 88 3.11 -7.01 12.58
N ASN A 89 2.94 -6.17 11.54
CA ASN A 89 2.59 -4.76 11.70
C ASN A 89 1.15 -4.39 11.32
N ALA A 90 0.43 -5.28 10.64
CA ALA A 90 -0.91 -5.00 10.11
C ALA A 90 -1.93 -4.66 11.21
N GLY A 91 -1.85 -5.37 12.36
CA GLY A 91 -2.76 -5.16 13.50
C GLY A 91 -2.70 -3.73 14.05
N GLU A 92 -1.50 -3.17 14.16
CA GLU A 92 -1.28 -1.81 14.65
C GLU A 92 -2.02 -0.75 13.81
N TYR A 93 -2.03 -0.91 12.49
CA TYR A 93 -2.72 0.02 11.60
C TYR A 93 -4.25 -0.12 11.67
N LEU A 94 -4.76 -1.35 11.82
CA LEU A 94 -6.20 -1.57 12.02
C LEU A 94 -6.66 -0.98 13.36
N GLU A 95 -5.90 -1.16 14.43
CA GLU A 95 -6.17 -0.55 15.74
C GLU A 95 -6.13 0.99 15.69
N ALA A 96 -5.25 1.57 14.86
CA ALA A 96 -5.20 3.01 14.64
C ALA A 96 -6.37 3.57 13.84
N GLY A 97 -7.21 2.71 13.25
CA GLY A 97 -8.41 3.11 12.53
C GLY A 97 -8.39 2.83 11.03
N ALA A 98 -7.43 2.08 10.50
CA ALA A 98 -7.50 1.65 9.10
C ALA A 98 -8.72 0.75 8.87
N SER A 99 -9.43 0.97 7.77
CA SER A 99 -10.51 0.08 7.35
C SER A 99 -9.97 -1.24 6.81
N HIS A 100 -8.86 -1.19 6.07
CA HIS A 100 -8.19 -2.32 5.47
C HIS A 100 -6.69 -2.07 5.41
N VAL A 101 -5.93 -3.15 5.34
CA VAL A 101 -4.50 -3.12 4.99
C VAL A 101 -4.29 -3.58 3.56
N ILE A 102 -3.42 -2.88 2.83
CA ILE A 102 -3.09 -3.15 1.43
C ILE A 102 -1.74 -3.85 1.37
N VAL A 103 -1.69 -5.02 0.77
CA VAL A 103 -0.47 -5.83 0.63
C VAL A 103 -0.08 -5.96 -0.82
N THR A 104 1.20 -5.79 -1.09
CA THR A 104 1.81 -5.97 -2.41
C THR A 104 3.05 -6.85 -2.29
N SER A 105 4.18 -6.27 -1.93
CA SER A 105 5.51 -6.92 -1.95
C SER A 105 5.67 -8.06 -0.94
N TYR A 106 4.87 -8.13 0.10
CA TYR A 106 4.90 -9.25 1.03
C TYR A 106 4.40 -10.53 0.37
N VAL A 107 3.35 -10.43 -0.44
CA VAL A 107 2.71 -11.57 -1.14
C VAL A 107 3.30 -11.77 -2.53
N PHE A 108 3.60 -10.68 -3.23
CA PHE A 108 4.16 -10.68 -4.58
C PHE A 108 5.62 -10.25 -4.55
N LYS A 109 6.52 -11.20 -4.68
CA LYS A 109 7.96 -10.96 -4.61
C LYS A 109 8.73 -11.85 -5.58
N ASP A 110 9.81 -11.32 -6.16
CA ASP A 110 10.73 -12.04 -7.04
C ASP A 110 10.04 -12.70 -8.27
N GLY A 111 8.97 -12.08 -8.78
CA GLY A 111 8.18 -12.63 -9.87
C GLY A 111 7.25 -13.76 -9.46
N VAL A 112 7.02 -13.99 -8.18
CA VAL A 112 6.22 -15.10 -7.66
C VAL A 112 5.11 -14.60 -6.73
N LEU A 113 3.93 -15.25 -6.83
CA LEU A 113 2.85 -15.14 -5.86
C LEU A 113 3.04 -16.19 -4.77
N HIS A 114 3.23 -15.74 -3.53
CA HIS A 114 3.47 -16.60 -2.38
C HIS A 114 2.16 -16.88 -1.61
N TYR A 115 1.44 -17.92 -1.95
CA TYR A 115 0.16 -18.29 -1.31
C TYR A 115 0.27 -18.52 0.20
N GLU A 116 1.38 -19.08 0.70
CA GLU A 116 1.57 -19.23 2.15
C GLU A 116 1.65 -17.90 2.88
N ARG A 117 2.27 -16.88 2.25
CA ARG A 117 2.32 -15.54 2.81
C ARG A 117 0.94 -14.86 2.77
N LEU A 118 0.17 -15.10 1.70
CA LEU A 118 -1.22 -14.64 1.63
C LEU A 118 -2.05 -15.23 2.78
N ARG A 119 -1.96 -16.52 3.03
CA ARG A 119 -2.64 -17.19 4.16
C ARG A 119 -2.22 -16.62 5.52
N LYS A 120 -0.93 -16.32 5.72
CA LYS A 120 -0.46 -15.66 6.94
C LYS A 120 -1.08 -14.28 7.14
N MET A 121 -1.20 -13.48 6.07
CA MET A 121 -1.89 -12.19 6.12
C MET A 121 -3.37 -12.36 6.47
N GLU A 122 -4.05 -13.30 5.83
CA GLU A 122 -5.46 -13.60 6.11
C GLU A 122 -5.69 -14.02 7.57
N GLN A 123 -4.81 -14.85 8.12
CA GLN A 123 -4.85 -15.24 9.53
C GLN A 123 -4.62 -14.06 10.49
N ALA A 124 -3.74 -13.12 10.12
CA ALA A 124 -3.41 -11.97 10.96
C ALA A 124 -4.53 -10.92 11.02
N VAL A 125 -5.20 -10.63 9.88
CA VAL A 125 -6.14 -9.51 9.78
C VAL A 125 -7.54 -9.89 9.35
N SER A 126 -7.79 -11.14 9.07
CA SER A 126 -8.95 -11.69 8.37
C SER A 126 -9.14 -11.10 6.96
N LYS A 127 -9.74 -11.88 6.09
CA LYS A 127 -10.00 -11.54 4.69
C LYS A 127 -10.77 -10.23 4.49
N LYS A 128 -11.71 -9.93 5.39
CA LYS A 128 -12.54 -8.73 5.32
C LYS A 128 -11.78 -7.41 5.48
N HIS A 129 -10.55 -7.45 5.99
CA HIS A 129 -9.69 -6.28 6.17
C HIS A 129 -8.45 -6.30 5.28
N LEU A 130 -8.36 -7.27 4.35
CA LEU A 130 -7.22 -7.44 3.47
C LEU A 130 -7.54 -6.98 2.06
N VAL A 131 -6.66 -6.15 1.49
CA VAL A 131 -6.68 -5.73 0.09
C VAL A 131 -5.39 -6.21 -0.56
N LEU A 132 -5.50 -6.87 -1.70
CA LEU A 132 -4.37 -7.20 -2.56
C LEU A 132 -4.22 -6.14 -3.65
N ASP A 133 -3.10 -5.45 -3.67
CA ASP A 133 -2.75 -4.55 -4.78
C ASP A 133 -2.08 -5.36 -5.88
N LEU A 134 -2.79 -5.51 -7.01
CA LEU A 134 -2.38 -6.27 -8.18
C LEU A 134 -1.85 -5.34 -9.26
N SER A 135 -0.58 -4.96 -9.16
CA SER A 135 0.08 -4.22 -10.24
C SER A 135 0.20 -5.10 -11.50
N CYS A 136 -0.22 -4.59 -12.64
CA CYS A 136 -0.25 -5.35 -13.89
C CYS A 136 0.42 -4.63 -15.05
N ARG A 137 0.98 -5.42 -15.97
CA ARG A 137 1.49 -4.92 -17.27
C ARG A 137 0.99 -5.81 -18.40
N LYS A 138 0.67 -5.17 -19.54
CA LYS A 138 0.24 -5.88 -20.74
C LYS A 138 1.45 -6.47 -21.48
N ARG A 139 1.35 -7.75 -21.86
CA ARG A 139 2.30 -8.48 -22.71
C ARG A 139 1.52 -9.47 -23.57
N ASP A 140 1.75 -9.48 -24.86
CA ASP A 140 1.15 -10.44 -25.81
C ASP A 140 -0.38 -10.54 -25.71
N GLY A 141 -1.04 -9.39 -25.55
CA GLY A 141 -2.50 -9.30 -25.47
C GLY A 141 -3.11 -9.55 -24.10
N SER A 142 -2.35 -10.08 -23.13
CA SER A 142 -2.80 -10.41 -21.76
C SER A 142 -2.19 -9.47 -20.73
N TYR A 143 -2.88 -9.30 -19.57
CA TYR A 143 -2.33 -8.59 -18.43
C TYR A 143 -1.72 -9.59 -17.45
N TYR A 144 -0.45 -9.39 -17.13
CA TYR A 144 0.29 -10.19 -16.17
C TYR A 144 0.49 -9.40 -14.89
N ILE A 145 0.37 -10.04 -13.74
CA ILE A 145 0.78 -9.47 -12.47
C ILE A 145 2.29 -9.24 -12.50
N VAL A 146 2.73 -8.09 -12.02
CA VAL A 146 4.14 -7.73 -11.95
C VAL A 146 4.55 -7.43 -10.52
N THR A 147 5.80 -7.71 -10.19
CA THR A 147 6.39 -7.52 -8.87
C THR A 147 7.57 -6.55 -8.93
N ASP A 148 8.18 -6.28 -7.77
CA ASP A 148 9.42 -5.52 -7.67
C ASP A 148 9.34 -4.16 -8.39
N ARG A 149 8.29 -3.38 -8.06
CA ARG A 149 8.01 -2.06 -8.67
C ARG A 149 7.88 -2.14 -10.19
N TRP A 150 7.05 -3.09 -10.66
CA TRP A 150 6.74 -3.33 -12.08
C TRP A 150 7.91 -3.84 -12.93
N GLN A 151 9.02 -4.26 -12.32
CA GLN A 151 10.22 -4.69 -13.05
C GLN A 151 10.18 -6.16 -13.44
N LYS A 152 9.50 -7.02 -12.67
CA LYS A 152 9.45 -8.45 -12.91
C LYS A 152 8.04 -8.92 -13.23
N TYR A 153 7.89 -9.61 -14.35
CA TYR A 153 6.66 -10.33 -14.66
C TYR A 153 6.56 -11.60 -13.82
N THR A 154 5.36 -11.90 -13.36
CA THR A 154 5.01 -13.23 -12.88
C THR A 154 4.48 -14.07 -14.04
N ASP A 155 4.25 -15.37 -13.80
CA ASP A 155 3.51 -16.24 -14.73
C ASP A 155 1.99 -16.16 -14.53
N VAL A 156 1.52 -15.28 -13.65
CA VAL A 156 0.11 -15.14 -13.29
C VAL A 156 -0.57 -14.12 -14.22
N VAL A 157 -1.47 -14.60 -15.06
CA VAL A 157 -2.33 -13.76 -15.91
C VAL A 157 -3.51 -13.28 -15.08
N LEU A 158 -3.79 -11.97 -15.13
CA LEU A 158 -4.97 -11.39 -14.52
C LEU A 158 -6.19 -11.69 -15.40
N ASN A 159 -7.03 -12.59 -14.94
CA ASN A 159 -8.30 -12.97 -15.56
C ASN A 159 -9.36 -13.27 -14.47
N GLU A 160 -10.58 -13.60 -14.88
CA GLU A 160 -11.67 -13.88 -13.94
C GLU A 160 -11.35 -15.06 -13.00
N GLN A 161 -10.70 -16.11 -13.51
CA GLN A 161 -10.30 -17.26 -12.70
C GLN A 161 -9.29 -16.86 -11.62
N THR A 162 -8.23 -16.13 -11.98
CA THR A 162 -7.21 -15.66 -11.03
C THR A 162 -7.82 -14.74 -9.97
N ILE A 163 -8.74 -13.85 -10.36
CA ILE A 163 -9.44 -12.98 -9.41
C ILE A 163 -10.29 -13.84 -8.46
N ALA A 164 -11.02 -14.82 -8.97
CA ALA A 164 -11.81 -15.73 -8.14
C ALA A 164 -10.97 -16.53 -7.16
N GLU A 165 -9.83 -17.07 -7.60
CA GLU A 165 -8.88 -17.80 -6.75
C GLU A 165 -8.28 -16.92 -5.64
N LEU A 166 -7.89 -15.70 -5.97
CA LEU A 166 -7.33 -14.75 -4.97
C LEU A 166 -8.41 -14.19 -4.03
N SER A 167 -9.68 -14.25 -4.44
CA SER A 167 -10.83 -13.81 -3.64
C SER A 167 -11.46 -14.93 -2.83
N SER A 168 -11.08 -16.18 -3.03
CA SER A 168 -11.61 -17.36 -2.30
C SER A 168 -10.96 -17.53 -0.93
#